data_244a23b4c24a68e76ba70ade202e723b
#
_entry.id   244a23b4c24a68e76ba70ade202e723b
#
_cell.length_a   1.000
_cell.length_b   1.000
_cell.length_c   1.000
_cell.angle_alpha   90.00
_cell.angle_beta   90.00
_cell.angle_gamma   90.00
#
_symmetry.space_group_name_H-M   'P 1'
#
loop_
_entity.id
_entity.type
_entity.pdbx_description
1 polymer ?
#
loop_
_entity_poly.entity_id
_entity_poly.type
_entity_poly.pdbx_seq_one_letter_code
_entity_poly.pdbx_strand_id
1 'polypeptide(L)'
;MSSPFQIPMNHQALIDQVLNTWKVHNEINLYLIGEIPSGGFKAVPANSKGRTVAEQLVHMNRVRLGWHHYHITGKRPKLPGAKDANPTRAELKKSFVESGKAVGDFLVKALEGEIAPRSFGKQAVRWMGYLISHESHHRGQIMLALKQNGMRLPEKISVQGLWGKWMWGK
;
A
#
# COMPACT_ATOMS: atom_id res chain seq x y z
N MET A 1 12.67 -39.22 13.25
CA MET A 1 13.10 -38.06 12.41
C MET A 1 12.18 -36.91 12.76
N SER A 2 12.66 -35.99 13.60
CA SER A 2 11.92 -34.82 14.04
C SER A 2 11.87 -33.82 12.88
N SER A 3 10.67 -33.37 12.52
CA SER A 3 10.45 -32.35 11.49
C SER A 3 11.19 -31.05 11.88
N PRO A 4 12.02 -30.43 10.99
CA PRO A 4 12.85 -29.31 11.34
C PRO A 4 12.11 -27.94 11.31
N PHE A 5 10.77 -27.90 11.25
CA PHE A 5 10.00 -26.68 11.06
C PHE A 5 8.84 -26.46 12.05
N GLN A 6 9.02 -26.84 13.31
CA GLN A 6 8.14 -26.32 14.35
C GLN A 6 8.83 -25.14 15.06
N ILE A 7 8.75 -23.93 14.47
CA ILE A 7 8.89 -22.72 15.26
C ILE A 7 7.60 -22.60 16.07
N PRO A 8 7.65 -22.69 17.40
CA PRO A 8 6.45 -22.46 18.22
C PRO A 8 6.05 -20.98 17.99
N MET A 9 5.05 -20.75 17.13
CA MET A 9 4.51 -19.42 16.90
C MET A 9 3.74 -19.01 18.16
N ASN A 10 4.35 -18.19 18.98
CA ASN A 10 3.64 -17.49 20.02
C ASN A 10 2.85 -16.30 19.43
N HIS A 11 1.94 -15.74 20.20
CA HIS A 11 1.09 -14.62 19.77
C HIS A 11 1.91 -13.43 19.26
N GLN A 12 3.02 -13.09 19.94
CA GLN A 12 3.90 -11.99 19.54
C GLN A 12 4.56 -12.25 18.19
N ALA A 13 5.05 -13.45 17.94
CA ALA A 13 5.67 -13.81 16.66
C ALA A 13 4.69 -13.68 15.47
N LEU A 14 3.40 -13.95 15.69
CA LEU A 14 2.37 -13.74 14.67
C LEU A 14 2.11 -12.24 14.42
N ILE A 15 2.02 -11.44 15.47
CA ILE A 15 1.91 -9.97 15.35
C ILE A 15 3.08 -9.42 14.54
N ASP A 16 4.30 -9.80 14.88
CA ASP A 16 5.51 -9.35 14.19
C ASP A 16 5.51 -9.71 12.69
N GLN A 17 5.04 -10.91 12.32
CA GLN A 17 4.89 -11.30 10.91
C GLN A 17 3.86 -10.45 10.19
N VAL A 18 2.71 -10.17 10.80
CA VAL A 18 1.67 -9.31 10.22
C VAL A 18 2.20 -7.90 9.99
N LEU A 19 2.89 -7.33 10.99
CA LEU A 19 3.46 -5.99 10.90
C LEU A 19 4.58 -5.91 9.86
N ASN A 20 5.45 -6.92 9.80
CA ASN A 20 6.49 -7.00 8.77
C ASN A 20 5.88 -7.10 7.36
N THR A 21 4.81 -7.87 7.18
CA THR A 21 4.07 -7.96 5.91
C THR A 21 3.55 -6.58 5.49
N TRP A 22 2.94 -5.82 6.41
CA TRP A 22 2.49 -4.46 6.14
C TRP A 22 3.65 -3.52 5.80
N LYS A 23 4.75 -3.60 6.55
CA LYS A 23 5.96 -2.80 6.30
C LYS A 23 6.51 -3.04 4.90
N VAL A 24 6.72 -4.31 4.51
CA VAL A 24 7.18 -4.69 3.17
C VAL A 24 6.24 -4.14 2.09
N HIS A 25 4.93 -4.28 2.29
CA HIS A 25 3.94 -3.73 1.35
C HIS A 25 4.08 -2.21 1.18
N ASN A 26 4.25 -1.48 2.28
CA ASN A 26 4.43 -0.02 2.23
C ASN A 26 5.75 0.38 1.55
N GLU A 27 6.83 -0.33 1.81
CA GLU A 27 8.14 -0.13 1.18
C GLU A 27 8.08 -0.33 -0.34
N ILE A 28 7.31 -1.31 -0.81
CA ILE A 28 7.08 -1.53 -2.25
C ILE A 28 6.40 -0.32 -2.89
N ASN A 29 5.42 0.28 -2.24
CA ASN A 29 4.77 1.48 -2.75
C ASN A 29 5.73 2.68 -2.77
N LEU A 30 6.51 2.88 -1.71
CA LEU A 30 7.52 3.94 -1.63
C LEU A 30 8.61 3.76 -2.69
N TYR A 31 9.03 2.51 -2.92
CA TYR A 31 9.98 2.17 -3.97
C TYR A 31 9.41 2.50 -5.35
N LEU A 32 8.19 2.03 -5.67
CA LEU A 32 7.53 2.35 -6.94
C LEU A 32 7.44 3.87 -7.17
N ILE A 33 6.99 4.64 -6.18
CA ILE A 33 6.92 6.11 -6.26
C ILE A 33 8.30 6.71 -6.59
N GLY A 34 9.36 6.13 -6.02
CA GLY A 34 10.75 6.53 -6.31
C GLY A 34 11.17 6.32 -7.76
N GLU A 35 10.71 5.24 -8.36
CA GLU A 35 11.13 4.76 -9.68
C GLU A 35 10.26 5.26 -10.84
N ILE A 36 9.13 5.95 -10.59
CA ILE A 36 8.32 6.55 -11.65
C ILE A 36 9.17 7.57 -12.43
N PRO A 37 9.32 7.44 -13.77
CA PRO A 37 10.10 8.38 -14.58
C PRO A 37 9.58 9.82 -14.52
N SER A 38 10.42 10.77 -14.92
CA SER A 38 9.99 12.16 -15.14
C SER A 38 8.84 12.19 -16.15
N GLY A 39 7.75 12.92 -15.83
CA GLY A 39 6.53 12.96 -16.65
C GLY A 39 5.59 11.76 -16.42
N GLY A 40 6.05 10.65 -15.82
CA GLY A 40 5.24 9.44 -15.61
C GLY A 40 4.04 9.64 -14.70
N PHE A 41 4.08 10.63 -13.81
CA PHE A 41 2.94 10.97 -12.94
C PHE A 41 1.70 11.44 -13.69
N LYS A 42 1.87 11.96 -14.92
CA LYS A 42 0.78 12.40 -15.81
C LYS A 42 0.25 11.29 -16.72
N ALA A 43 0.91 10.13 -16.75
CA ALA A 43 0.50 9.02 -17.61
C ALA A 43 -0.89 8.50 -17.23
N VAL A 44 -1.69 8.19 -18.24
CA VAL A 44 -2.99 7.50 -18.14
C VAL A 44 -2.94 6.22 -18.97
N PRO A 45 -3.68 5.17 -18.62
CA PRO A 45 -3.82 4.01 -19.48
C PRO A 45 -4.34 4.42 -20.86
N ALA A 46 -3.79 3.82 -21.93
CA ALA A 46 -4.20 4.13 -23.30
C ALA A 46 -5.71 3.92 -23.48
N ASN A 47 -6.33 4.78 -24.29
CA ASN A 47 -7.78 4.77 -24.57
C ASN A 47 -8.67 4.86 -23.31
N SER A 48 -8.16 5.40 -22.20
CA SER A 48 -8.87 5.52 -20.94
C SER A 48 -9.07 7.00 -20.57
N LYS A 49 -10.25 7.31 -20.03
CA LYS A 49 -10.53 8.56 -19.29
C LYS A 49 -10.29 8.39 -17.78
N GLY A 50 -9.52 7.36 -17.41
CA GLY A 50 -9.22 7.03 -16.02
C GLY A 50 -8.26 8.02 -15.36
N ARG A 51 -7.88 7.68 -14.13
CA ARG A 51 -6.95 8.49 -13.33
C ARG A 51 -5.54 8.47 -13.91
N THR A 52 -4.85 9.59 -13.81
CA THR A 52 -3.40 9.65 -13.99
C THR A 52 -2.70 8.81 -12.92
N VAL A 53 -1.43 8.50 -13.12
CA VAL A 53 -0.59 7.82 -12.12
C VAL A 53 -0.57 8.59 -10.79
N ALA A 54 -0.45 9.92 -10.83
CA ALA A 54 -0.52 10.76 -9.62
C ALA A 54 -1.86 10.62 -8.90
N GLU A 55 -2.97 10.72 -9.62
CA GLU A 55 -4.31 10.57 -9.06
C GLU A 55 -4.58 9.18 -8.50
N GLN A 56 -4.00 8.12 -9.09
CA GLN A 56 -4.09 6.77 -8.56
C GLN A 56 -3.36 6.66 -7.22
N LEU A 57 -2.15 7.21 -7.10
CA LEU A 57 -1.38 7.22 -5.85
C LEU A 57 -2.09 8.03 -4.76
N VAL A 58 -2.62 9.21 -5.10
CA VAL A 58 -3.45 10.00 -4.17
C VAL A 58 -4.68 9.21 -3.74
N HIS A 59 -5.34 8.49 -4.65
CA HIS A 59 -6.49 7.65 -4.32
C HIS A 59 -6.13 6.50 -3.37
N MET A 60 -5.02 5.81 -3.60
CA MET A 60 -4.52 4.75 -2.70
C MET A 60 -4.33 5.31 -1.28
N ASN A 61 -3.64 6.43 -1.14
CA ASN A 61 -3.42 7.06 0.16
C ASN A 61 -4.73 7.51 0.83
N ARG A 62 -5.68 8.07 0.07
CA ARG A 62 -7.01 8.43 0.57
C ARG A 62 -7.79 7.24 1.11
N VAL A 63 -7.68 6.08 0.48
CA VAL A 63 -8.33 4.85 0.94
C VAL A 63 -7.76 4.41 2.29
N ARG A 64 -6.43 4.47 2.48
CA ARG A 64 -5.80 4.23 3.79
C ARG A 64 -6.35 5.16 4.86
N LEU A 65 -6.25 6.48 4.62
CA LEU A 65 -6.67 7.52 5.57
C LEU A 65 -8.19 7.44 5.85
N GLY A 66 -8.99 7.18 4.82
CA GLY A 66 -10.43 7.06 4.94
C GLY A 66 -10.86 5.91 5.86
N TRP A 67 -10.30 4.72 5.65
CA TRP A 67 -10.58 3.57 6.49
C TRP A 67 -10.00 3.72 7.90
N HIS A 68 -8.76 4.19 8.03
CA HIS A 68 -8.14 4.44 9.33
C HIS A 68 -8.99 5.39 10.17
N HIS A 69 -9.37 6.55 9.62
CA HIS A 69 -10.23 7.51 10.32
C HIS A 69 -11.58 6.90 10.70
N TYR A 70 -12.22 6.15 9.77
CA TYR A 70 -13.49 5.49 10.05
C TYR A 70 -13.37 4.47 11.18
N HIS A 71 -12.29 3.70 11.22
CA HIS A 71 -12.09 2.72 12.29
C HIS A 71 -11.94 3.37 13.66
N ILE A 72 -11.29 4.53 13.73
CA ILE A 72 -11.13 5.26 14.99
C ILE A 72 -12.43 5.97 15.40
N THR A 73 -13.04 6.73 14.49
CA THR A 73 -14.12 7.68 14.83
C THR A 73 -15.53 7.16 14.55
N GLY A 74 -15.69 6.14 13.70
CA GLY A 74 -16.98 5.71 13.17
C GLY A 74 -17.54 6.63 12.08
N LYS A 75 -16.83 7.70 11.70
CA LYS A 75 -17.28 8.69 10.72
C LYS A 75 -16.40 8.66 9.48
N ARG A 76 -16.99 8.86 8.30
CA ARG A 76 -16.22 9.03 7.06
C ARG A 76 -15.59 10.42 7.04
N PRO A 77 -14.26 10.55 6.82
CA PRO A 77 -13.64 11.86 6.73
C PRO A 77 -13.98 12.55 5.41
N LYS A 78 -14.04 13.89 5.45
CA LYS A 78 -14.05 14.71 4.24
C LYS A 78 -12.60 14.85 3.77
N LEU A 79 -12.17 14.02 2.83
CA LEU A 79 -10.84 14.09 2.23
C LEU A 79 -10.90 14.77 0.86
N PRO A 80 -9.89 15.57 0.47
CA PRO A 80 -9.79 16.13 -0.88
C PRO A 80 -9.93 15.06 -1.96
N GLY A 81 -10.52 15.38 -3.10
CA GLY A 81 -10.61 14.47 -4.25
C GLY A 81 -9.24 14.07 -4.78
N ALA A 82 -9.16 12.93 -5.47
CA ALA A 82 -7.95 12.57 -6.21
C ALA A 82 -7.93 13.16 -7.62
N LYS A 83 -9.08 13.60 -8.13
CA LYS A 83 -9.20 14.22 -9.45
C LYS A 83 -8.40 15.53 -9.50
N ASP A 84 -7.67 15.71 -10.58
CA ASP A 84 -6.79 16.88 -10.84
C ASP A 84 -5.64 17.03 -9.81
N ALA A 85 -5.43 16.04 -8.95
CA ALA A 85 -4.33 16.05 -7.99
C ALA A 85 -2.98 15.94 -8.73
N ASN A 86 -2.07 16.86 -8.43
CA ASN A 86 -0.73 16.90 -9.03
C ASN A 86 0.36 17.05 -7.95
N PRO A 87 0.46 16.13 -7.00
CA PRO A 87 1.47 16.18 -5.95
C PRO A 87 2.86 15.91 -6.52
N THR A 88 3.87 16.46 -5.89
CA THR A 88 5.27 16.12 -6.12
C THR A 88 5.57 14.70 -5.64
N ARG A 89 6.66 14.11 -6.14
CA ARG A 89 7.16 12.83 -5.64
C ARG A 89 7.44 12.85 -4.13
N ALA A 90 7.99 13.94 -3.63
CA ALA A 90 8.31 14.10 -2.21
C ALA A 90 7.05 14.11 -1.34
N GLU A 91 6.01 14.82 -1.76
CA GLU A 91 4.71 14.85 -1.08
C GLU A 91 4.04 13.48 -1.08
N LEU A 92 4.09 12.75 -2.21
CA LEU A 92 3.58 11.38 -2.27
C LEU A 92 4.33 10.46 -1.32
N LYS A 93 5.68 10.47 -1.33
CA LYS A 93 6.47 9.66 -0.41
C LYS A 93 6.15 9.99 1.05
N LYS A 94 6.11 11.28 1.41
CA LYS A 94 5.75 11.72 2.75
C LYS A 94 4.38 11.18 3.17
N SER A 95 3.36 11.36 2.32
CA SER A 95 2.00 10.90 2.64
C SER A 95 1.89 9.38 2.80
N PHE A 96 2.65 8.60 2.03
CA PHE A 96 2.70 7.14 2.16
C PHE A 96 3.47 6.67 3.40
N VAL A 97 4.51 7.38 3.82
CA VAL A 97 5.20 7.13 5.09
C VAL A 97 4.24 7.37 6.26
N GLU A 98 3.58 8.52 6.29
CA GLU A 98 2.66 8.90 7.36
C GLU A 98 1.45 7.96 7.45
N SER A 99 0.80 7.68 6.32
CA SER A 99 -0.35 6.76 6.30
C SER A 99 0.05 5.32 6.56
N GLY A 100 1.23 4.91 6.07
CA GLY A 100 1.77 3.58 6.34
C GLY A 100 2.01 3.35 7.82
N LYS A 101 2.58 4.35 8.52
CA LYS A 101 2.76 4.33 9.97
C LYS A 101 1.42 4.28 10.71
N ALA A 102 0.47 5.14 10.35
CA ALA A 102 -0.84 5.19 10.99
C ALA A 102 -1.60 3.86 10.90
N VAL A 103 -1.55 3.19 9.74
CA VAL A 103 -2.13 1.85 9.58
C VAL A 103 -1.37 0.83 10.42
N GLY A 104 -0.04 0.85 10.43
CA GLY A 104 0.78 -0.04 11.24
C GLY A 104 0.48 0.09 12.73
N ASP A 105 0.45 1.32 13.27
CA ASP A 105 0.11 1.59 14.66
C ASP A 105 -1.30 1.08 15.03
N PHE A 106 -2.26 1.22 14.11
CA PHE A 106 -3.60 0.66 14.30
C PHE A 106 -3.59 -0.87 14.32
N LEU A 107 -2.84 -1.50 13.43
CA LEU A 107 -2.72 -2.96 13.36
C LEU A 107 -2.14 -3.54 14.66
N VAL A 108 -1.10 -2.91 15.23
CA VAL A 108 -0.54 -3.29 16.54
C VAL A 108 -1.66 -3.34 17.58
N LYS A 109 -2.31 -2.20 17.83
CA LYS A 109 -3.38 -2.07 18.84
C LYS A 109 -4.53 -3.04 18.64
N ALA A 110 -4.88 -3.31 17.36
CA ALA A 110 -5.97 -4.22 17.04
C ALA A 110 -5.59 -5.68 17.26
N LEU A 111 -4.34 -6.06 17.02
CA LEU A 111 -3.83 -7.43 17.23
C LEU A 111 -3.56 -7.70 18.71
N GLU A 112 -3.24 -6.67 19.49
CA GLU A 112 -3.13 -6.73 20.97
C GLU A 112 -4.50 -6.72 21.66
N GLY A 113 -5.60 -6.52 20.91
CA GLY A 113 -6.96 -6.52 21.45
C GLY A 113 -7.42 -5.20 22.07
N GLU A 114 -6.62 -4.11 21.95
CA GLU A 114 -6.97 -2.80 22.51
C GLU A 114 -8.11 -2.11 21.74
N ILE A 115 -8.17 -2.34 20.41
CA ILE A 115 -9.17 -1.78 19.52
C ILE A 115 -9.64 -2.82 18.52
N ALA A 116 -10.77 -2.57 17.84
CA ALA A 116 -11.22 -3.41 16.74
C ALA A 116 -11.64 -2.56 15.54
N PRO A 117 -11.36 -3.00 14.29
CA PRO A 117 -11.92 -2.36 13.11
C PRO A 117 -13.46 -2.33 13.18
N ARG A 118 -14.07 -1.21 12.77
CA ARG A 118 -15.53 -1.07 12.74
C ARG A 118 -16.17 -1.75 11.53
N SER A 119 -15.35 -2.27 10.61
CA SER A 119 -15.76 -2.99 9.41
C SER A 119 -14.86 -4.25 9.24
N PHE A 120 -14.88 -4.86 8.06
CA PHE A 120 -14.08 -6.06 7.75
C PHE A 120 -14.27 -7.22 8.74
N GLY A 121 -15.50 -7.40 9.27
CA GLY A 121 -15.80 -8.42 10.26
C GLY A 121 -15.04 -8.20 11.59
N LYS A 122 -14.64 -6.97 11.89
CA LYS A 122 -13.81 -6.59 13.06
C LYS A 122 -12.41 -7.25 13.07
N GLN A 123 -11.93 -7.68 11.90
CA GLN A 123 -10.65 -8.39 11.76
C GLN A 123 -9.59 -7.46 11.14
N ALA A 124 -8.54 -7.13 11.90
CA ALA A 124 -7.44 -6.25 11.47
C ALA A 124 -6.68 -6.83 10.26
N VAL A 125 -6.39 -8.13 10.28
CA VAL A 125 -5.70 -8.83 9.17
C VAL A 125 -6.52 -8.79 7.89
N ARG A 126 -7.86 -8.91 7.98
CA ARG A 126 -8.75 -8.80 6.81
C ARG A 126 -8.74 -7.39 6.22
N TRP A 127 -8.72 -6.35 7.06
CA TRP A 127 -8.55 -4.97 6.60
C TRP A 127 -7.20 -4.75 5.93
N MET A 128 -6.10 -5.21 6.54
CA MET A 128 -4.78 -5.16 5.93
C MET A 128 -4.75 -5.87 4.57
N GLY A 129 -5.31 -7.08 4.48
CA GLY A 129 -5.41 -7.82 3.22
C GLY A 129 -6.18 -7.06 2.13
N TYR A 130 -7.26 -6.37 2.50
CA TYR A 130 -7.98 -5.48 1.59
C TYR A 130 -7.09 -4.34 1.09
N LEU A 131 -6.35 -3.66 1.97
CA LEU A 131 -5.45 -2.58 1.57
C LEU A 131 -4.37 -3.09 0.62
N ILE A 132 -3.75 -4.23 0.93
CA ILE A 132 -2.73 -4.87 0.06
C ILE A 132 -3.31 -5.18 -1.32
N SER A 133 -4.48 -5.81 -1.39
CA SER A 133 -5.15 -6.17 -2.65
C SER A 133 -5.52 -4.94 -3.47
N HIS A 134 -6.15 -3.94 -2.84
CA HIS A 134 -6.54 -2.69 -3.48
C HIS A 134 -5.34 -1.93 -4.05
N GLU A 135 -4.26 -1.82 -3.29
CA GLU A 135 -3.06 -1.10 -3.71
C GLU A 135 -2.27 -1.90 -4.76
N SER A 136 -2.27 -3.23 -4.69
CA SER A 136 -1.69 -4.09 -5.73
C SER A 136 -2.40 -3.95 -7.07
N HIS A 137 -3.74 -3.84 -7.06
CA HIS A 137 -4.52 -3.53 -8.25
C HIS A 137 -4.10 -2.20 -8.87
N HIS A 138 -3.97 -1.14 -8.07
CA HIS A 138 -3.52 0.16 -8.56
C HIS A 138 -2.06 0.15 -9.03
N ARG A 139 -1.16 -0.58 -8.37
CA ARG A 139 0.22 -0.75 -8.86
C ARG A 139 0.25 -1.36 -10.25
N GLY A 140 -0.57 -2.38 -10.50
CA GLY A 140 -0.71 -2.97 -11.84
C GLY A 140 -1.17 -1.96 -12.89
N GLN A 141 -2.17 -1.14 -12.55
CA GLN A 141 -2.67 -0.07 -13.44
C GLN A 141 -1.62 1.01 -13.69
N ILE A 142 -0.86 1.42 -12.67
CA ILE A 142 0.23 2.39 -12.79
C ILE A 142 1.32 1.86 -13.72
N MET A 143 1.76 0.62 -13.53
CA MET A 143 2.79 0.00 -14.38
C MET A 143 2.31 -0.14 -15.83
N LEU A 144 1.03 -0.48 -16.03
CA LEU A 144 0.43 -0.54 -17.37
C LEU A 144 0.38 0.84 -18.03
N ALA A 145 -0.07 1.87 -17.30
CA ALA A 145 -0.09 3.24 -17.80
C ALA A 145 1.30 3.71 -18.22
N LEU A 146 2.32 3.50 -17.38
CA LEU A 146 3.70 3.84 -17.71
C LEU A 146 4.18 3.09 -18.97
N LYS A 147 3.94 1.78 -19.08
CA LYS A 147 4.31 0.97 -20.24
C LYS A 147 3.66 1.49 -21.53
N GLN A 148 2.37 1.80 -21.49
CA GLN A 148 1.60 2.28 -22.64
C GLN A 148 1.97 3.68 -23.10
N ASN A 149 2.60 4.47 -22.22
CA ASN A 149 3.11 5.80 -22.53
C ASN A 149 4.64 5.81 -22.81
N GLY A 150 5.23 4.67 -23.16
CA GLY A 150 6.65 4.57 -23.52
C GLY A 150 7.63 4.65 -22.34
N MET A 151 7.12 4.60 -21.10
CA MET A 151 7.88 4.73 -19.85
C MET A 151 7.93 3.41 -19.08
N ARG A 152 8.00 2.27 -19.79
CA ARG A 152 8.07 0.95 -19.15
C ARG A 152 9.22 0.89 -18.13
N LEU A 153 8.90 0.46 -16.91
CA LEU A 153 9.92 0.21 -15.89
C LEU A 153 10.78 -1.01 -16.30
N PRO A 154 12.13 -0.91 -16.19
CA PRO A 154 13.03 -2.03 -16.44
C PRO A 154 12.74 -3.22 -15.51
N GLU A 155 13.14 -4.43 -15.92
CA GLU A 155 12.95 -5.66 -15.15
C GLU A 155 13.62 -5.58 -13.75
N LYS A 156 14.78 -4.94 -13.67
CA LYS A 156 15.47 -4.68 -12.39
C LYS A 156 14.55 -3.96 -11.38
N ILE A 157 13.69 -3.06 -11.85
CA ILE A 157 12.73 -2.35 -10.99
C ILE A 157 11.46 -3.17 -10.82
N SER A 158 10.84 -3.59 -11.94
CA SER A 158 9.51 -4.21 -11.92
C SER A 158 9.50 -5.61 -11.30
N VAL A 159 10.55 -6.40 -11.49
CA VAL A 159 10.65 -7.78 -10.94
C VAL A 159 11.55 -7.81 -9.72
N GLN A 160 12.84 -7.44 -9.88
CA GLN A 160 13.80 -7.58 -8.79
C GLN A 160 13.53 -6.61 -7.64
N GLY A 161 13.11 -5.38 -7.92
CA GLY A 161 12.79 -4.38 -6.92
C GLY A 161 11.41 -4.60 -6.26
N LEU A 162 10.34 -4.64 -7.05
CA LEU A 162 8.99 -4.75 -6.49
C LEU A 162 8.67 -6.15 -5.96
N TRP A 163 8.87 -7.20 -6.76
CA TRP A 163 8.62 -8.58 -6.33
C TRP A 163 9.72 -9.12 -5.43
N GLY A 164 10.98 -8.71 -5.66
CA GLY A 164 12.12 -9.13 -4.84
C GLY A 164 11.98 -8.76 -3.38
N LYS A 165 11.35 -7.63 -3.05
CA LYS A 165 11.04 -7.25 -1.67
C LYS A 165 10.11 -8.26 -0.98
N TRP A 166 9.13 -8.79 -1.71
CA TRP A 166 8.26 -9.86 -1.21
C TRP A 166 8.99 -11.19 -1.03
N MET A 167 9.78 -11.59 -2.03
CA MET A 167 10.33 -12.94 -2.10
C MET A 167 11.61 -13.10 -1.26
N TRP A 168 12.43 -12.05 -1.19
CA TRP A 168 13.78 -12.18 -0.59
C TRP A 168 14.04 -11.16 0.53
N GLY A 169 13.11 -10.26 0.83
CA GLY A 169 13.27 -9.27 1.89
C GLY A 169 14.39 -8.24 1.66
N LYS A 170 14.75 -7.99 0.38
CA LYS A 170 15.87 -7.10 -0.01
C LYS A 170 15.38 -5.79 -0.59
#